data_4bf0afe94c3821dbd6f170f713e4477e
#
_entry.id   4bf0afe94c3821dbd6f170f713e4477e
#
_cell.length_a   1.000
_cell.length_b   1.000
_cell.length_c   1.000
_cell.angle_alpha   90.00
_cell.angle_beta   90.00
_cell.angle_gamma   90.00
#
_symmetry.space_group_name_H-M   'P 1'
#
loop_
_entity.id
_entity.type
_entity.pdbx_description
1 polymer ?
#
loop_
_entity_poly.entity_id
_entity_poly.type
_entity_poly.pdbx_seq_one_letter_code
_entity_poly.pdbx_strand_id
1 'polypeptide(L)'
;MVSAVPTEMISGNFNEFSFGEGDFWCNKKAPSDNAVDKCTVIRASSEKSDGSVSQSFSGSFYIGSAEEHIKGLKESCEAAGHDLAVMNITMDYADLFDSKIGIYVKGDIFNKALEDYKASGESIENETARQLDANYKQRGKEWERDCHIELNEISAEGNVTNALSQDCGIRIQGNYSRSDLQKGFRLYARKKYGEKKFNYEVFEGLKNASDETIDSFKTLTLRAGGNCAFTAKFNDTYWQSLMTELDGSTKASRPCVVYLNGEYWGLYVLEEDYSDSYFESHYGVNKDDVVVYKGDAETYDSGYKLDEGKLPEGETDEGYFFKELTDFFYSHKDLSSQADYDEFSKLVDTDSVRDYFLAEVWINNKWDWPGKNWSMWKVQNTDSSNEYADGKWRFMFYDVEFGGVSGEGDAWTNTMKEDNYKPKGLLDTDTKNPAVLSFAYLMSNEDFRNDFNDRLLKMSEGTFEKEKALDRLAEFESIYSPLYEQFFARYPETGSADEALHGDYASSDCIRAFINKRDKSIQSIVDWTNSQF
;
A
#
# COMPACT_ATOMS: atom_id res chain seq x y z
N MET A 1 1.39 31.53 -15.67
CA MET A 1 1.32 31.21 -14.23
C MET A 1 0.08 30.35 -14.05
N VAL A 2 0.24 29.18 -13.56
CA VAL A 2 -0.87 28.37 -13.10
C VAL A 2 -0.97 28.64 -11.61
N SER A 3 -2.08 29.22 -11.16
CA SER A 3 -2.38 29.29 -9.74
C SER A 3 -2.63 27.88 -9.19
N ALA A 4 -2.52 27.72 -7.89
CA ALA A 4 -2.99 26.51 -7.23
C ALA A 4 -4.43 26.17 -7.67
N VAL A 5 -4.76 24.88 -7.66
CA VAL A 5 -6.14 24.44 -7.93
C VAL A 5 -7.04 25.06 -6.86
N PRO A 6 -8.08 25.81 -7.23
CA PRO A 6 -8.99 26.37 -6.25
C PRO A 6 -9.63 25.29 -5.40
N THR A 7 -9.57 25.44 -4.10
CA THR A 7 -10.13 24.47 -3.14
C THR A 7 -11.64 24.31 -3.33
N GLU A 8 -12.35 25.37 -3.73
CA GLU A 8 -13.78 25.33 -4.03
C GLU A 8 -14.15 24.39 -5.17
N MET A 9 -13.26 24.24 -6.17
CA MET A 9 -13.51 23.33 -7.28
C MET A 9 -13.38 21.87 -6.87
N ILE A 10 -12.61 21.59 -5.84
CA ILE A 10 -12.54 20.24 -5.24
C ILE A 10 -13.78 19.98 -4.41
N SER A 11 -14.23 20.97 -3.61
CA SER A 11 -15.42 20.84 -2.78
C SER A 11 -16.69 20.60 -3.60
N GLY A 12 -16.85 21.24 -4.75
CA GLY A 12 -17.98 21.02 -5.65
C GLY A 12 -18.15 19.55 -6.04
N ASN A 13 -17.05 18.84 -6.30
CA ASN A 13 -17.08 17.44 -6.67
C ASN A 13 -17.40 16.50 -5.49
N PHE A 14 -17.13 16.89 -4.26
CA PHE A 14 -17.44 16.09 -3.07
C PHE A 14 -18.84 16.40 -2.50
N ASN A 15 -19.36 17.59 -2.76
CA ASN A 15 -20.63 18.08 -2.21
C ASN A 15 -21.82 17.95 -3.16
N GLU A 16 -21.62 17.46 -4.39
CA GLU A 16 -22.70 17.37 -5.38
C GLU A 16 -23.82 16.40 -5.02
N PHE A 17 -23.58 15.48 -4.09
CA PHE A 17 -24.55 14.46 -3.69
C PHE A 17 -24.70 14.44 -2.17
N SER A 18 -25.87 14.83 -1.71
CA SER A 18 -26.33 14.55 -0.37
C SER A 18 -27.18 13.28 -0.39
N PHE A 19 -26.80 12.30 0.39
CA PHE A 19 -27.59 11.08 0.60
C PHE A 19 -28.42 11.14 1.88
N GLY A 20 -28.34 12.25 2.63
CA GLY A 20 -29.05 12.47 3.89
C GLY A 20 -28.13 12.73 5.09
N GLU A 21 -28.69 12.85 6.28
CA GLU A 21 -27.91 13.03 7.49
C GLU A 21 -26.98 11.82 7.73
N GLY A 22 -25.68 12.06 7.90
CA GLY A 22 -24.68 11.02 8.07
C GLY A 22 -23.95 10.61 6.78
N ASP A 23 -24.22 11.24 5.65
CA ASP A 23 -23.56 10.99 4.38
C ASP A 23 -22.10 11.40 4.43
N PHE A 24 -21.32 10.43 4.76
CA PHE A 24 -19.93 10.60 5.15
C PHE A 24 -19.02 10.97 3.96
N TRP A 25 -19.14 10.23 2.87
CA TRP A 25 -18.15 10.25 1.79
C TRP A 25 -18.36 11.38 0.80
N CYS A 26 -19.57 11.84 0.68
CA CYS A 26 -19.97 12.76 -0.36
C CYS A 26 -20.06 14.21 0.11
N ASN A 27 -20.16 14.44 1.41
CA ASN A 27 -20.48 15.74 1.99
C ASN A 27 -19.35 16.37 2.82
N LYS A 28 -18.18 15.74 2.88
CA LYS A 28 -17.03 16.33 3.56
C LYS A 28 -16.62 17.62 2.83
N LYS A 29 -16.54 18.72 3.57
CA LYS A 29 -16.12 20.00 3.02
C LYS A 29 -14.63 19.98 2.73
N ALA A 30 -14.24 20.52 1.58
CA ALA A 30 -12.86 20.89 1.36
C ALA A 30 -12.45 22.03 2.29
N PRO A 31 -11.16 22.15 2.62
CA PRO A 31 -10.68 23.25 3.43
C PRO A 31 -10.94 24.61 2.75
N SER A 32 -11.01 25.68 3.53
CA SER A 32 -11.06 27.03 2.97
C SER A 32 -9.73 27.37 2.26
N ASP A 33 -9.77 28.28 1.31
CA ASP A 33 -8.61 28.68 0.48
C ASP A 33 -7.35 29.05 1.26
N ASN A 34 -7.52 29.59 2.46
CA ASN A 34 -6.42 30.01 3.32
C ASN A 34 -6.04 28.99 4.39
N ALA A 35 -6.70 27.83 4.43
CA ALA A 35 -6.45 26.82 5.46
C ALA A 35 -5.26 25.92 5.13
N VAL A 36 -4.83 25.88 3.86
CA VAL A 36 -3.76 25.02 3.37
C VAL A 36 -2.66 25.82 2.71
N ASP A 37 -1.46 25.30 2.78
CA ASP A 37 -0.28 25.91 2.17
C ASP A 37 -0.30 25.81 0.64
N LYS A 38 0.39 26.76 -0.02
CA LYS A 38 0.49 26.84 -1.48
C LYS A 38 1.89 27.23 -1.91
N CYS A 39 2.44 26.53 -2.89
CA CYS A 39 3.65 26.94 -3.58
C CYS A 39 3.31 27.56 -4.94
N THR A 40 4.28 28.28 -5.53
CA THR A 40 4.12 28.87 -6.86
C THR A 40 4.54 27.87 -7.94
N VAL A 41 3.65 27.56 -8.87
CA VAL A 41 3.96 26.72 -10.03
C VAL A 41 4.06 27.59 -11.29
N ILE A 42 5.13 27.44 -12.05
CA ILE A 42 5.31 28.05 -13.36
C ILE A 42 5.31 26.95 -14.40
N ARG A 43 4.39 27.04 -15.37
CA ARG A 43 4.39 26.21 -16.58
C ARG A 43 4.69 27.08 -17.78
N ALA A 44 5.57 26.63 -18.65
CA ALA A 44 5.93 27.35 -19.86
C ALA A 44 6.06 26.38 -21.04
N SER A 45 5.60 26.80 -22.18
CA SER A 45 5.82 26.14 -23.46
C SER A 45 6.14 27.18 -24.53
N SER A 46 6.76 26.78 -25.59
CA SER A 46 6.99 27.63 -26.77
C SER A 46 6.10 27.21 -27.90
N GLU A 47 5.54 28.19 -28.61
CA GLU A 47 4.77 27.97 -29.83
C GLU A 47 5.62 28.42 -31.03
N LYS A 48 5.72 27.57 -32.04
CA LYS A 48 6.37 27.91 -33.29
C LYS A 48 5.42 28.66 -34.23
N SER A 49 6.01 29.29 -35.26
CA SER A 49 5.22 30.03 -36.26
C SER A 49 4.24 29.16 -37.06
N ASP A 50 4.40 27.85 -37.05
CA ASP A 50 3.50 26.87 -37.66
C ASP A 50 2.38 26.41 -36.74
N GLY A 51 2.29 26.95 -35.51
CA GLY A 51 1.30 26.60 -34.50
C GLY A 51 1.66 25.36 -33.69
N SER A 52 2.79 24.70 -33.95
CA SER A 52 3.25 23.58 -33.11
C SER A 52 3.78 24.07 -31.76
N VAL A 53 3.37 23.41 -30.68
CA VAL A 53 3.76 23.74 -29.30
C VAL A 53 4.82 22.76 -28.82
N SER A 54 5.85 23.27 -28.13
CA SER A 54 6.84 22.41 -27.45
C SER A 54 6.23 21.66 -26.26
N GLN A 55 6.94 20.64 -25.81
CA GLN A 55 6.69 20.08 -24.48
C GLN A 55 6.72 21.22 -23.44
N SER A 56 5.82 21.15 -22.44
CA SER A 56 5.79 22.13 -21.36
C SER A 56 6.94 21.90 -20.40
N PHE A 57 7.58 22.96 -19.97
CA PHE A 57 8.42 22.97 -18.78
C PHE A 57 7.52 23.30 -17.57
N SER A 58 7.70 22.61 -16.46
CA SER A 58 7.06 22.94 -15.19
C SER A 58 8.12 23.11 -14.10
N GLY A 59 7.88 24.03 -13.17
CA GLY A 59 8.75 24.23 -12.02
C GLY A 59 7.94 24.78 -10.84
N SER A 60 8.21 24.26 -9.66
CA SER A 60 7.57 24.63 -8.41
C SER A 60 8.54 25.43 -7.55
N PHE A 61 8.05 26.53 -6.95
CA PHE A 61 8.87 27.47 -6.21
C PHE A 61 8.24 27.77 -4.86
N TYR A 62 9.03 27.61 -3.80
CA TYR A 62 8.69 28.01 -2.44
C TYR A 62 9.23 29.42 -2.22
N ILE A 63 8.33 30.40 -2.07
CA ILE A 63 8.69 31.79 -1.87
C ILE A 63 8.78 32.07 -0.38
N GLY A 64 9.97 32.21 0.14
CA GLY A 64 10.29 32.21 1.56
C GLY A 64 11.11 30.96 1.92
N SER A 65 11.07 30.51 3.15
CA SER A 65 11.65 29.21 3.51
C SER A 65 10.63 28.08 3.31
N ALA A 66 11.09 26.88 3.02
CA ALA A 66 10.20 25.71 2.93
C ALA A 66 9.55 25.39 4.30
N GLU A 67 10.22 25.70 5.42
CA GLU A 67 9.66 25.54 6.76
C GLU A 67 8.46 26.47 7.00
N GLU A 68 8.47 27.67 6.41
CA GLU A 68 7.32 28.60 6.49
C GLU A 68 6.13 28.07 5.70
N HIS A 69 6.39 27.30 4.63
CA HIS A 69 5.36 26.67 3.81
C HIS A 69 4.76 25.45 4.50
N ILE A 70 5.60 24.59 5.10
CA ILE A 70 5.14 23.33 5.71
C ILE A 70 5.40 23.38 7.21
N LYS A 71 4.33 23.60 7.95
CA LYS A 71 4.37 23.63 9.40
C LYS A 71 4.79 22.26 9.95
N GLY A 72 5.70 22.24 10.91
CA GLY A 72 6.26 21.04 11.48
C GLY A 72 7.37 20.36 10.66
N LEU A 73 7.71 20.87 9.46
CA LEU A 73 8.77 20.30 8.62
C LEU A 73 10.10 20.20 9.35
N LYS A 74 10.50 21.24 10.05
CA LYS A 74 11.75 21.25 10.82
C LYS A 74 11.80 20.13 11.85
N GLU A 75 10.77 20.02 12.67
CA GLU A 75 10.69 18.99 13.72
C GLU A 75 10.72 17.58 13.12
N SER A 76 10.03 17.39 11.99
CA SER A 76 10.00 16.13 11.28
C SER A 76 11.37 15.77 10.68
N CYS A 77 12.10 16.71 10.07
CA CYS A 77 13.46 16.50 9.56
C CYS A 77 14.44 16.19 10.70
N GLU A 78 14.36 16.93 11.81
CA GLU A 78 15.22 16.70 12.99
C GLU A 78 15.00 15.29 13.56
N ALA A 79 13.74 14.84 13.63
CA ALA A 79 13.39 13.50 14.10
C ALA A 79 13.87 12.41 13.13
N ALA A 80 13.73 12.63 11.83
CA ALA A 80 14.17 11.69 10.80
C ALA A 80 15.71 11.62 10.68
N GLY A 81 16.44 12.67 11.11
CA GLY A 81 17.88 12.78 10.94
C GLY A 81 18.33 13.00 9.48
N HIS A 82 17.40 13.32 8.57
CA HIS A 82 17.67 13.59 7.15
C HIS A 82 16.57 14.52 6.58
N ASP A 83 16.77 14.94 5.33
CA ASP A 83 15.81 15.76 4.60
C ASP A 83 14.50 15.00 4.37
N LEU A 84 13.38 15.75 4.27
CA LEU A 84 12.07 15.16 3.95
C LEU A 84 11.72 15.29 2.47
N ALA A 85 11.05 14.26 1.97
CA ALA A 85 10.51 14.24 0.62
C ALA A 85 9.30 15.16 0.49
N VAL A 86 9.35 16.06 -0.50
CA VAL A 86 8.21 16.86 -0.94
C VAL A 86 8.00 16.65 -2.43
N MET A 87 6.88 16.06 -2.81
CA MET A 87 6.53 15.77 -4.20
C MET A 87 5.58 16.84 -4.74
N ASN A 88 6.05 17.59 -5.73
CA ASN A 88 5.17 18.48 -6.50
C ASN A 88 4.69 17.74 -7.75
N ILE A 89 3.39 17.68 -7.93
CA ILE A 89 2.72 17.10 -9.10
C ILE A 89 2.02 18.22 -9.84
N THR A 90 2.41 18.42 -11.11
CA THR A 90 1.81 19.42 -11.99
C THR A 90 1.19 18.75 -13.19
N MET A 91 -0.10 18.94 -13.41
CA MET A 91 -0.84 18.33 -14.51
C MET A 91 -2.02 19.19 -14.95
N ASP A 92 -2.65 18.82 -16.04
CA ASP A 92 -3.80 19.56 -16.52
C ASP A 92 -4.99 19.39 -15.58
N TYR A 93 -5.69 20.50 -15.36
CA TYR A 93 -6.83 20.56 -14.48
C TYR A 93 -7.95 19.59 -14.90
N ALA A 94 -8.23 19.50 -16.20
CA ALA A 94 -9.26 18.61 -16.72
C ALA A 94 -8.94 17.13 -16.46
N ASP A 95 -7.66 16.74 -16.51
CA ASP A 95 -7.23 15.38 -16.22
C ASP A 95 -7.50 14.95 -14.77
N LEU A 96 -7.60 15.91 -13.86
CA LEU A 96 -7.98 15.67 -12.45
C LEU A 96 -9.49 15.76 -12.22
N PHE A 97 -10.15 16.81 -12.73
CA PHE A 97 -11.45 17.25 -12.20
C PHE A 97 -12.57 17.38 -13.25
N ASP A 98 -12.32 17.16 -14.54
CA ASP A 98 -13.39 17.10 -15.54
C ASP A 98 -14.32 15.90 -15.30
N SER A 99 -15.63 16.09 -15.48
CA SER A 99 -16.61 15.02 -15.20
C SER A 99 -16.46 13.77 -16.06
N LYS A 100 -15.89 13.89 -17.26
CA LYS A 100 -15.73 12.76 -18.20
C LYS A 100 -14.39 12.06 -18.10
N ILE A 101 -13.31 12.85 -17.94
CA ILE A 101 -11.94 12.34 -18.04
C ILE A 101 -11.13 12.50 -16.75
N GLY A 102 -11.61 13.28 -15.79
CA GLY A 102 -10.93 13.55 -14.54
C GLY A 102 -10.80 12.30 -13.68
N ILE A 103 -9.57 12.01 -13.27
CA ILE A 103 -9.28 10.78 -12.50
C ILE A 103 -9.56 10.91 -11.01
N TYR A 104 -9.73 12.12 -10.49
CA TYR A 104 -9.88 12.36 -9.04
C TYR A 104 -11.33 12.49 -8.59
N VAL A 105 -12.26 12.67 -9.50
CA VAL A 105 -13.68 12.95 -9.25
C VAL A 105 -14.56 11.71 -9.35
N LYS A 106 -15.80 11.83 -8.86
CA LYS A 106 -16.86 10.85 -9.10
C LYS A 106 -17.18 10.74 -10.58
N GLY A 107 -17.37 11.89 -11.24
CA GLY A 107 -17.59 12.06 -12.66
C GLY A 107 -18.92 11.50 -13.18
N ASP A 108 -19.02 11.48 -14.50
CA ASP A 108 -20.24 11.02 -15.22
C ASP A 108 -20.50 9.53 -14.99
N ILE A 109 -19.45 8.74 -14.74
CA ILE A 109 -19.58 7.31 -14.42
C ILE A 109 -20.39 7.12 -13.14
N PHE A 110 -20.06 7.87 -12.08
CA PHE A 110 -20.80 7.80 -10.82
C PHE A 110 -22.24 8.29 -10.96
N ASN A 111 -22.46 9.38 -11.70
CA ASN A 111 -23.79 9.91 -11.92
C ASN A 111 -24.70 8.86 -12.58
N LYS A 112 -24.16 8.17 -13.61
CA LYS A 112 -24.87 7.08 -14.28
C LYS A 112 -25.13 5.90 -13.35
N ALA A 113 -24.11 5.44 -12.61
CA ALA A 113 -24.27 4.33 -11.67
C ALA A 113 -25.31 4.64 -10.59
N LEU A 114 -25.36 5.89 -10.10
CA LEU A 114 -26.34 6.37 -9.13
C LEU A 114 -27.75 6.39 -9.72
N GLU A 115 -27.94 6.84 -10.97
CA GLU A 115 -29.23 6.83 -11.66
C GLU A 115 -29.73 5.39 -11.85
N ASP A 116 -28.87 4.50 -12.31
CA ASP A 116 -29.17 3.07 -12.51
C ASP A 116 -29.58 2.41 -11.17
N TYR A 117 -28.85 2.72 -10.07
CA TYR A 117 -29.17 2.22 -8.73
C TYR A 117 -30.52 2.75 -8.22
N LYS A 118 -30.78 4.05 -8.36
CA LYS A 118 -32.07 4.64 -7.99
C LYS A 118 -33.23 4.04 -8.77
N ALA A 119 -33.01 3.69 -10.03
CA ALA A 119 -34.04 3.05 -10.88
C ALA A 119 -34.35 1.61 -10.42
N SER A 120 -33.47 0.94 -9.68
CA SER A 120 -33.75 -0.38 -9.09
C SER A 120 -34.79 -0.34 -7.96
N GLY A 121 -35.03 0.85 -7.38
CA GLY A 121 -35.95 1.04 -6.26
C GLY A 121 -35.39 0.66 -4.89
N GLU A 122 -34.12 0.37 -4.81
CA GLU A 122 -33.43 0.09 -3.54
C GLU A 122 -33.08 1.40 -2.82
N SER A 123 -33.05 1.35 -1.48
CA SER A 123 -32.58 2.49 -0.67
C SER A 123 -31.06 2.59 -0.74
N ILE A 124 -30.55 3.80 -0.91
CA ILE A 124 -29.11 4.05 -0.99
C ILE A 124 -28.60 4.38 0.42
N GLU A 125 -27.70 3.55 0.90
CA GLU A 125 -26.91 3.82 2.09
C GLU A 125 -25.52 4.34 1.72
N ASN A 126 -24.83 4.99 2.66
CA ASN A 126 -23.50 5.56 2.43
C ASN A 126 -22.49 4.54 1.89
N GLU A 127 -22.49 3.34 2.44
CA GLU A 127 -21.58 2.28 2.02
C GLU A 127 -21.88 1.83 0.59
N THR A 128 -23.16 1.69 0.24
CA THR A 128 -23.58 1.39 -1.14
C THR A 128 -23.13 2.48 -2.09
N ALA A 129 -23.34 3.77 -1.73
CA ALA A 129 -22.91 4.89 -2.55
C ALA A 129 -21.39 4.90 -2.76
N ARG A 130 -20.61 4.55 -1.74
CA ARG A 130 -19.17 4.41 -1.80
C ARG A 130 -18.74 3.29 -2.76
N GLN A 131 -19.52 2.22 -2.86
CA GLN A 131 -19.24 1.08 -3.74
C GLN A 131 -19.64 1.32 -5.20
N LEU A 132 -20.48 2.31 -5.50
CA LEU A 132 -20.87 2.62 -6.88
C LEU A 132 -19.64 2.93 -7.74
N ASP A 133 -19.75 2.61 -9.01
CA ASP A 133 -18.71 2.91 -9.99
C ASP A 133 -18.49 4.42 -10.13
N ALA A 134 -17.26 4.84 -10.41
CA ALA A 134 -16.88 6.24 -10.47
C ALA A 134 -15.61 6.42 -11.33
N ASN A 135 -15.32 7.64 -11.77
CA ASN A 135 -14.10 7.93 -12.50
C ASN A 135 -12.84 7.51 -11.71
N TYR A 136 -12.76 7.84 -10.41
CA TYR A 136 -11.61 7.49 -9.57
C TYR A 136 -11.45 5.98 -9.32
N LYS A 137 -12.47 5.16 -9.61
CA LYS A 137 -12.39 3.69 -9.52
C LYS A 137 -11.85 3.04 -10.79
N GLN A 138 -11.81 3.77 -11.88
CA GLN A 138 -11.37 3.24 -13.16
C GLN A 138 -9.89 2.86 -13.15
N ARG A 139 -9.54 1.86 -13.94
CA ARG A 139 -8.21 1.25 -14.01
C ARG A 139 -7.76 1.18 -15.47
N GLY A 140 -6.54 0.75 -15.67
CA GLY A 140 -6.01 0.54 -17.01
C GLY A 140 -5.24 1.74 -17.57
N LYS A 141 -4.68 1.57 -18.75
CA LYS A 141 -3.83 2.59 -19.41
C LYS A 141 -4.63 3.79 -19.90
N GLU A 142 -5.89 3.61 -20.18
CA GLU A 142 -6.84 4.64 -20.61
C GLU A 142 -7.15 5.65 -19.51
N TRP A 143 -6.92 5.27 -18.24
CA TRP A 143 -7.06 6.14 -17.08
C TRP A 143 -5.71 6.63 -16.53
N GLU A 144 -4.64 6.48 -17.30
CA GLU A 144 -3.34 7.10 -17.02
C GLU A 144 -3.32 8.51 -17.63
N ARG A 145 -2.93 9.50 -16.83
CA ARG A 145 -2.80 10.90 -17.24
C ARG A 145 -1.33 11.31 -17.25
N ASP A 146 -1.02 12.28 -18.06
CA ASP A 146 0.30 12.87 -18.13
C ASP A 146 0.49 13.85 -16.97
N CYS A 147 1.62 13.80 -16.28
CA CYS A 147 1.97 14.78 -15.28
C CYS A 147 3.47 15.06 -15.26
N HIS A 148 3.85 16.19 -14.72
CA HIS A 148 5.22 16.51 -14.34
C HIS A 148 5.37 16.34 -12.83
N ILE A 149 6.44 15.67 -12.40
CA ILE A 149 6.78 15.56 -10.98
C ILE A 149 8.12 16.21 -10.69
N GLU A 150 8.20 16.80 -9.51
CA GLU A 150 9.45 17.26 -8.90
C GLU A 150 9.50 16.65 -7.49
N LEU A 151 10.47 15.76 -7.25
CA LEU A 151 10.81 15.31 -5.92
C LEU A 151 11.88 16.25 -5.36
N ASN A 152 11.53 16.96 -4.32
CA ASN A 152 12.44 17.83 -3.60
C ASN A 152 12.78 17.22 -2.25
N GLU A 153 14.04 17.27 -1.90
CA GLU A 153 14.52 17.00 -0.55
C GLU A 153 14.61 18.35 0.17
N ILE A 154 13.95 18.46 1.31
CA ILE A 154 13.85 19.72 2.06
C ILE A 154 14.42 19.53 3.46
N SER A 155 15.45 20.32 3.79
CA SER A 155 16.11 20.28 5.08
C SER A 155 15.34 21.03 6.18
N ALA A 156 15.70 20.77 7.44
CA ALA A 156 15.16 21.48 8.60
C ALA A 156 15.39 23.00 8.56
N GLU A 157 16.40 23.48 7.83
CA GLU A 157 16.68 24.90 7.62
C GLU A 157 15.88 25.49 6.45
N GLY A 158 15.06 24.68 5.79
CA GLY A 158 14.26 25.11 4.64
C GLY A 158 15.02 25.13 3.31
N ASN A 159 16.20 24.52 3.24
CA ASN A 159 16.90 24.38 1.95
C ASN A 159 16.20 23.35 1.08
N VAL A 160 15.98 23.70 -0.18
CA VAL A 160 15.32 22.85 -1.16
C VAL A 160 16.33 22.33 -2.16
N THR A 161 16.46 21.01 -2.26
CA THR A 161 17.26 20.32 -3.28
C THR A 161 16.33 19.59 -4.22
N ASN A 162 16.30 19.93 -5.50
CA ASN A 162 15.54 19.17 -6.48
C ASN A 162 16.29 17.88 -6.81
N ALA A 163 15.79 16.76 -6.31
CA ALA A 163 16.39 15.43 -6.47
C ALA A 163 15.99 14.75 -7.78
N LEU A 164 14.73 14.98 -8.21
CA LEU A 164 14.19 14.40 -9.43
C LEU A 164 13.16 15.35 -10.04
N SER A 165 13.26 15.56 -11.35
CA SER A 165 12.31 16.37 -12.12
C SER A 165 12.10 15.73 -13.49
N GLN A 166 10.90 15.20 -13.74
CA GLN A 166 10.56 14.57 -15.01
C GLN A 166 9.06 14.44 -15.26
N ASP A 167 8.71 14.23 -16.52
CA ASP A 167 7.37 13.86 -16.91
C ASP A 167 7.14 12.36 -16.70
N CYS A 168 5.93 12.01 -16.26
CA CYS A 168 5.54 10.62 -16.03
C CYS A 168 4.03 10.42 -16.21
N GLY A 169 3.57 9.19 -16.10
CA GLY A 169 2.15 8.86 -16.02
C GLY A 169 1.69 8.79 -14.58
N ILE A 170 0.46 9.20 -14.33
CA ILE A 170 -0.18 9.12 -13.01
C ILE A 170 -1.53 8.41 -13.11
N ARG A 171 -1.84 7.57 -12.13
CA ARG A 171 -3.16 6.95 -11.92
C ARG A 171 -3.55 7.02 -10.47
N ILE A 172 -4.84 6.92 -10.19
CA ILE A 172 -5.31 6.68 -8.83
C ILE A 172 -4.89 5.27 -8.38
N GLN A 173 -4.34 5.17 -7.16
CA GLN A 173 -3.91 3.92 -6.51
C GLN A 173 -4.94 3.50 -5.45
N GLY A 174 -4.94 2.23 -5.09
CA GLY A 174 -5.81 1.65 -4.07
C GLY A 174 -6.98 0.86 -4.65
N ASN A 175 -7.81 0.34 -3.76
CA ASN A 175 -9.06 -0.34 -4.08
C ASN A 175 -10.23 0.40 -3.40
N TYR A 176 -10.56 0.05 -2.17
CA TYR A 176 -11.58 0.71 -1.37
C TYR A 176 -11.27 2.19 -1.11
N SER A 177 -10.02 2.50 -0.77
CA SER A 177 -9.52 3.87 -0.52
C SER A 177 -9.59 4.83 -1.71
N ARG A 178 -9.88 4.33 -2.93
CA ARG A 178 -10.12 5.21 -4.10
C ARG A 178 -11.30 6.16 -3.89
N SER A 179 -12.28 5.76 -3.07
CA SER A 179 -13.44 6.59 -2.76
C SER A 179 -13.19 7.59 -1.60
N ASP A 180 -12.04 7.52 -0.93
CA ASP A 180 -11.72 8.45 0.15
C ASP A 180 -11.43 9.87 -0.35
N LEU A 181 -11.45 10.85 0.56
CA LEU A 181 -11.15 12.24 0.24
C LEU A 181 -9.70 12.38 -0.24
N GLN A 182 -8.75 11.79 0.48
CA GLN A 182 -7.38 11.67 0.03
C GLN A 182 -7.20 10.35 -0.73
N LYS A 183 -6.85 10.45 -2.01
CA LYS A 183 -6.62 9.28 -2.87
C LYS A 183 -5.14 9.06 -3.07
N GLY A 184 -4.73 7.78 -3.08
CA GLY A 184 -3.37 7.41 -3.44
C GLY A 184 -3.11 7.61 -4.94
N PHE A 185 -1.83 7.80 -5.28
CA PHE A 185 -1.36 7.90 -6.66
C PHE A 185 -0.31 6.84 -6.94
N ARG A 186 -0.30 6.31 -8.16
CA ARG A 186 0.79 5.50 -8.70
C ARG A 186 1.41 6.25 -9.88
N LEU A 187 2.73 6.42 -9.82
CA LEU A 187 3.53 7.11 -10.82
C LEU A 187 4.25 6.09 -11.71
N TYR A 188 4.30 6.37 -13.01
CA TYR A 188 4.86 5.48 -14.02
C TYR A 188 5.90 6.18 -14.87
N ALA A 189 7.18 5.83 -14.74
CA ALA A 189 8.21 6.26 -15.68
C ALA A 189 8.09 5.44 -16.97
N ARG A 190 7.77 6.12 -18.07
CA ARG A 190 7.59 5.48 -19.38
C ARG A 190 8.25 6.30 -20.47
N LYS A 191 8.85 5.63 -21.45
CA LYS A 191 9.50 6.26 -22.61
C LYS A 191 8.60 7.29 -23.33
N LYS A 192 7.28 7.09 -23.34
CA LYS A 192 6.34 8.04 -23.96
C LYS A 192 6.32 9.41 -23.28
N TYR A 193 6.74 9.46 -22.01
CA TYR A 193 6.87 10.70 -21.24
C TYR A 193 8.31 11.25 -21.20
N GLY A 194 9.31 10.44 -21.57
CA GLY A 194 10.72 10.81 -21.56
C GLY A 194 11.56 9.71 -20.95
N GLU A 195 11.82 9.80 -19.66
CA GLU A 195 12.63 8.82 -18.93
C GLU A 195 11.86 7.52 -18.66
N LYS A 196 12.62 6.40 -18.65
CA LYS A 196 12.05 5.07 -18.41
C LYS A 196 12.04 4.66 -16.96
N LYS A 197 12.80 5.35 -16.13
CA LYS A 197 12.93 5.12 -14.69
C LYS A 197 13.01 6.46 -13.97
N PHE A 198 12.64 6.47 -12.72
CA PHE A 198 12.94 7.51 -11.74
C PHE A 198 14.36 7.22 -11.24
N ASN A 199 15.37 7.95 -11.75
CA ASN A 199 16.78 7.69 -11.47
C ASN A 199 17.24 8.56 -10.28
N TYR A 200 17.01 8.08 -9.11
CA TYR A 200 17.38 8.69 -7.83
C TYR A 200 17.26 7.64 -6.70
N GLU A 201 18.12 7.67 -5.71
CA GLU A 201 18.03 6.87 -4.49
C GLU A 201 16.91 7.41 -3.60
N VAL A 202 15.65 7.07 -3.94
CA VAL A 202 14.45 7.58 -3.26
C VAL A 202 14.41 7.10 -1.81
N PHE A 203 14.92 5.90 -1.55
CA PHE A 203 14.94 5.27 -0.22
C PHE A 203 16.40 5.03 0.17
N GLU A 204 16.89 5.89 1.06
CA GLU A 204 18.29 5.87 1.49
C GLU A 204 18.70 4.50 2.07
N GLY A 205 19.81 3.97 1.58
CA GLY A 205 20.36 2.70 2.04
C GLY A 205 19.63 1.45 1.56
N LEU A 206 18.61 1.56 0.67
CA LEU A 206 17.94 0.40 0.12
C LEU A 206 18.90 -0.42 -0.74
N LYS A 207 18.97 -1.72 -0.45
CA LYS A 207 19.85 -2.68 -1.12
C LYS A 207 19.07 -3.81 -1.76
N ASN A 208 19.63 -4.36 -2.85
CA ASN A 208 19.16 -5.60 -3.44
C ASN A 208 19.79 -6.83 -2.75
N ALA A 209 19.40 -8.03 -3.15
CA ALA A 209 19.92 -9.29 -2.64
C ALA A 209 21.45 -9.46 -2.87
N SER A 210 22.06 -8.69 -3.76
CA SER A 210 23.51 -8.67 -4.01
C SER A 210 24.23 -7.54 -3.26
N ASP A 211 23.58 -6.86 -2.32
CA ASP A 211 24.10 -5.71 -1.54
C ASP A 211 24.42 -4.47 -2.39
N GLU A 212 23.81 -4.36 -3.57
CA GLU A 212 23.92 -3.18 -4.43
C GLU A 212 22.80 -2.18 -4.10
N THR A 213 23.11 -0.88 -4.19
CA THR A 213 22.09 0.17 -3.95
C THR A 213 21.03 0.17 -5.03
N ILE A 214 19.77 0.22 -4.64
CA ILE A 214 18.64 0.44 -5.55
C ILE A 214 18.39 1.95 -5.64
N ASP A 215 18.77 2.55 -6.76
CA ASP A 215 18.71 3.98 -7.05
C ASP A 215 17.84 4.33 -8.25
N SER A 216 17.07 3.38 -8.76
CA SER A 216 16.22 3.62 -9.93
C SER A 216 14.95 2.79 -9.92
N PHE A 217 13.79 3.44 -10.11
CA PHE A 217 12.47 2.85 -9.97
C PHE A 217 11.65 3.02 -11.26
N LYS A 218 10.89 2.01 -11.64
CA LYS A 218 9.96 2.05 -12.77
C LYS A 218 8.63 2.68 -12.40
N THR A 219 8.21 2.39 -11.18
CA THR A 219 6.97 2.85 -10.55
C THR A 219 7.27 3.30 -9.13
N LEU A 220 6.53 4.29 -8.67
CA LEU A 220 6.50 4.73 -7.28
C LEU A 220 5.04 4.92 -6.86
N THR A 221 4.75 4.67 -5.62
CA THR A 221 3.41 4.87 -5.06
C THR A 221 3.43 5.99 -4.02
N LEU A 222 2.48 6.90 -4.12
CA LEU A 222 2.11 7.83 -3.06
C LEU A 222 0.85 7.27 -2.39
N ARG A 223 1.04 6.48 -1.32
CA ARG A 223 -0.05 5.85 -0.59
C ARG A 223 -0.71 6.85 0.34
N ALA A 224 -2.04 6.95 0.29
CA ALA A 224 -2.80 7.82 1.19
C ALA A 224 -2.87 7.30 2.64
N GLY A 225 -2.48 6.05 2.89
CA GLY A 225 -2.52 5.39 4.20
C GLY A 225 -3.60 4.31 4.31
N GLY A 226 -4.21 3.89 3.20
CA GLY A 226 -5.23 2.83 3.19
C GLY A 226 -6.42 3.16 4.08
N ASN A 227 -6.88 2.19 4.87
CA ASN A 227 -7.95 2.39 5.84
C ASN A 227 -7.49 3.18 7.08
N CYS A 228 -6.17 3.30 7.27
CA CYS A 228 -5.56 4.11 8.33
C CYS A 228 -5.20 5.53 7.88
N ALA A 229 -5.75 6.01 6.74
CA ALA A 229 -5.41 7.31 6.14
C ALA A 229 -5.59 8.51 7.07
N PHE A 230 -6.54 8.44 7.99
CA PHE A 230 -6.90 9.49 8.93
C PHE A 230 -6.70 9.10 10.40
N THR A 231 -5.90 8.09 10.66
CA THR A 231 -5.41 7.66 11.96
C THR A 231 -3.87 7.62 11.95
N ALA A 232 -3.20 6.65 12.57
CA ALA A 232 -1.76 6.49 12.42
C ALA A 232 -1.44 6.02 11.00
N LYS A 233 -1.37 6.96 10.08
CA LYS A 233 -1.19 6.80 8.62
C LYS A 233 -0.09 5.81 8.22
N PHE A 234 0.87 5.59 9.07
CA PHE A 234 2.05 4.76 8.84
C PHE A 234 1.88 3.29 9.29
N ASN A 235 0.70 2.83 9.73
CA ASN A 235 0.53 1.48 10.29
C ASN A 235 1.13 0.37 9.41
N ASP A 236 0.80 0.34 8.12
CA ASP A 236 1.32 -0.66 7.19
C ASP A 236 2.85 -0.62 7.11
N THR A 237 3.41 0.55 6.90
CA THR A 237 4.86 0.74 6.73
C THR A 237 5.64 0.55 8.02
N TYR A 238 5.04 0.85 9.16
CA TYR A 238 5.61 0.55 10.46
C TYR A 238 5.81 -0.96 10.64
N TRP A 239 4.77 -1.77 10.42
CA TRP A 239 4.89 -3.21 10.54
C TRP A 239 5.87 -3.78 9.53
N GLN A 240 5.80 -3.38 8.25
CA GLN A 240 6.76 -3.82 7.23
C GLN A 240 8.20 -3.46 7.58
N SER A 241 8.46 -2.32 8.22
CA SER A 241 9.79 -1.91 8.63
C SER A 241 10.43 -2.81 9.70
N LEU A 242 9.63 -3.55 10.45
CA LEU A 242 10.10 -4.57 11.41
C LEU A 242 10.31 -5.94 10.75
N MET A 243 9.69 -6.20 9.59
CA MET A 243 9.66 -7.50 8.93
C MET A 243 10.79 -7.69 7.92
N THR A 244 11.71 -6.74 7.77
CA THR A 244 12.77 -6.75 6.74
C THR A 244 13.77 -7.89 6.86
N GLU A 245 13.86 -8.54 8.02
CA GLU A 245 14.72 -9.69 8.28
C GLU A 245 14.04 -11.04 8.01
N LEU A 246 12.74 -11.04 7.69
CA LEU A 246 11.95 -12.24 7.39
C LEU A 246 12.08 -12.62 5.91
N ASP A 247 11.85 -13.89 5.62
CA ASP A 247 11.86 -14.40 4.25
C ASP A 247 10.53 -14.09 3.54
N GLY A 248 10.32 -12.80 3.28
CA GLY A 248 9.17 -12.23 2.59
C GLY A 248 9.51 -10.84 2.05
N SER A 249 8.98 -10.52 0.86
CA SER A 249 9.25 -9.19 0.27
C SER A 249 8.56 -8.09 1.07
N THR A 250 9.30 -7.02 1.37
CA THR A 250 8.80 -5.79 1.99
C THR A 250 9.02 -4.59 1.06
N LYS A 251 8.27 -3.52 1.26
CA LYS A 251 8.44 -2.26 0.51
C LYS A 251 9.20 -1.24 1.35
N ALA A 252 10.22 -0.63 0.76
CA ALA A 252 10.80 0.57 1.31
C ALA A 252 9.81 1.74 1.22
N SER A 253 9.80 2.58 2.23
CA SER A 253 8.87 3.70 2.33
C SER A 253 9.43 4.86 3.16
N ARG A 254 8.89 6.05 2.91
CA ARG A 254 9.18 7.26 3.70
C ARG A 254 8.00 8.24 3.67
N PRO A 255 7.84 9.14 4.67
CA PRO A 255 6.84 10.20 4.60
C PRO A 255 7.13 11.13 3.43
N CYS A 256 6.07 11.60 2.79
CA CYS A 256 6.16 12.54 1.67
C CYS A 256 5.01 13.54 1.72
N VAL A 257 5.33 14.82 1.72
CA VAL A 257 4.34 15.87 1.54
C VAL A 257 4.08 16.06 0.05
N VAL A 258 2.81 16.16 -0.35
CA VAL A 258 2.43 16.32 -1.75
C VAL A 258 1.78 17.68 -1.97
N TYR A 259 2.26 18.40 -2.99
CA TYR A 259 1.59 19.51 -3.61
C TYR A 259 1.03 19.10 -4.97
N LEU A 260 -0.23 19.37 -5.22
CA LEU A 260 -0.89 19.12 -6.49
C LEU A 260 -1.26 20.45 -7.15
N ASN A 261 -0.67 20.73 -8.30
CA ASN A 261 -0.80 22.02 -9.00
C ASN A 261 -0.53 23.25 -8.09
N GLY A 262 0.42 23.11 -7.17
CA GLY A 262 0.83 24.18 -6.25
C GLY A 262 0.03 24.28 -4.96
N GLU A 263 -1.00 23.48 -4.73
CA GLU A 263 -1.75 23.42 -3.49
C GLU A 263 -1.28 22.24 -2.64
N TYR A 264 -1.04 22.47 -1.34
CA TYR A 264 -0.77 21.38 -0.40
C TYR A 264 -1.91 20.35 -0.46
N TRP A 265 -1.59 19.13 -0.86
CA TRP A 265 -2.56 18.06 -1.08
C TRP A 265 -2.62 17.06 0.05
N GLY A 266 -1.63 17.07 0.91
CA GLY A 266 -1.60 16.26 2.12
C GLY A 266 -0.29 15.52 2.37
N LEU A 267 -0.29 14.81 3.48
CA LEU A 267 0.76 13.89 3.87
C LEU A 267 0.48 12.51 3.26
N TYR A 268 1.48 11.96 2.61
CA TYR A 268 1.46 10.64 1.96
C TYR A 268 2.59 9.77 2.51
N VAL A 269 2.52 8.49 2.22
CA VAL A 269 3.65 7.58 2.30
C VAL A 269 4.14 7.35 0.87
N LEU A 270 5.37 7.78 0.57
CA LEU A 270 6.06 7.43 -0.67
C LEU A 270 6.65 6.04 -0.47
N GLU A 271 6.27 5.09 -1.32
CA GLU A 271 6.67 3.69 -1.20
C GLU A 271 6.99 3.06 -2.55
N GLU A 272 7.72 1.96 -2.51
CA GLU A 272 7.90 1.09 -3.65
C GLU A 272 6.57 0.49 -4.11
N ASP A 273 6.56 -0.03 -5.32
CA ASP A 273 5.41 -0.72 -5.91
C ASP A 273 5.82 -2.13 -6.32
N TYR A 274 5.11 -3.14 -5.87
CA TYR A 274 5.31 -4.53 -6.27
C TYR A 274 4.93 -4.74 -7.74
N SER A 275 5.83 -4.32 -8.62
CA SER A 275 5.75 -4.52 -10.06
C SER A 275 6.79 -5.54 -10.51
N ASP A 276 6.71 -5.98 -11.76
CA ASP A 276 7.73 -6.83 -12.39
C ASP A 276 9.15 -6.29 -12.18
N SER A 277 9.29 -4.97 -12.24
CA SER A 277 10.58 -4.28 -12.06
C SER A 277 11.08 -4.22 -10.62
N TYR A 278 10.20 -4.37 -9.61
CA TYR A 278 10.58 -4.51 -8.22
C TYR A 278 11.42 -5.79 -8.05
N PHE A 279 10.91 -6.91 -8.56
CA PHE A 279 11.59 -8.20 -8.45
C PHE A 279 12.89 -8.24 -9.26
N GLU A 280 12.94 -7.57 -10.44
CA GLU A 280 14.17 -7.38 -11.19
C GLU A 280 15.22 -6.63 -10.35
N SER A 281 14.85 -5.52 -9.71
CA SER A 281 15.79 -4.69 -8.95
C SER A 281 16.21 -5.32 -7.62
N HIS A 282 15.30 -5.98 -6.90
CA HIS A 282 15.58 -6.58 -5.60
C HIS A 282 16.28 -7.93 -5.67
N TYR A 283 15.89 -8.78 -6.61
CA TYR A 283 16.31 -10.18 -6.67
C TYR A 283 17.12 -10.54 -7.92
N GLY A 284 17.32 -9.59 -8.84
CA GLY A 284 18.08 -9.84 -10.07
C GLY A 284 17.41 -10.81 -11.04
N VAL A 285 16.12 -11.09 -10.88
CA VAL A 285 15.37 -11.98 -11.76
C VAL A 285 14.95 -11.26 -13.05
N ASN A 286 14.70 -12.03 -14.12
CA ASN A 286 14.17 -11.46 -15.34
C ASN A 286 12.70 -11.05 -15.12
N LYS A 287 12.42 -9.75 -15.17
CA LYS A 287 11.06 -9.21 -14.95
C LYS A 287 10.01 -9.74 -15.91
N ASP A 288 10.38 -10.10 -17.14
CA ASP A 288 9.45 -10.62 -18.14
C ASP A 288 8.94 -12.03 -17.77
N ASP A 289 9.62 -12.71 -16.84
CA ASP A 289 9.26 -14.02 -16.31
C ASP A 289 8.53 -13.96 -14.95
N VAL A 290 8.42 -12.77 -14.36
CA VAL A 290 7.77 -12.59 -13.06
C VAL A 290 6.27 -12.77 -13.19
N VAL A 291 5.70 -13.54 -12.26
CA VAL A 291 4.27 -13.72 -12.06
C VAL A 291 3.93 -13.36 -10.62
N VAL A 292 2.93 -12.50 -10.44
CA VAL A 292 2.42 -12.09 -9.13
C VAL A 292 0.92 -12.37 -9.07
N TYR A 293 0.49 -13.07 -8.04
CA TYR A 293 -0.91 -13.20 -7.68
C TYR A 293 -1.18 -12.50 -6.37
N LYS A 294 -2.40 -12.00 -6.23
CA LYS A 294 -2.90 -11.48 -4.96
C LYS A 294 -4.32 -11.93 -4.65
N GLY A 295 -4.64 -12.01 -3.39
CA GLY A 295 -6.00 -12.21 -2.91
C GLY A 295 -6.89 -11.04 -3.33
N ASP A 296 -8.04 -11.35 -3.94
CA ASP A 296 -9.02 -10.36 -4.40
C ASP A 296 -10.45 -10.76 -4.01
N ALA A 297 -10.56 -11.57 -2.97
CA ALA A 297 -11.83 -12.08 -2.53
C ALA A 297 -12.45 -11.20 -1.45
N GLU A 298 -13.75 -10.94 -1.57
CA GLU A 298 -14.53 -10.37 -0.48
C GLU A 298 -14.83 -11.41 0.61
N THR A 299 -14.67 -12.69 0.29
CA THR A 299 -14.85 -13.82 1.19
C THR A 299 -13.62 -14.70 1.20
N TYR A 300 -13.34 -15.31 2.35
CA TYR A 300 -12.22 -16.20 2.62
C TYR A 300 -11.95 -17.26 1.54
N ASP A 301 -13.00 -17.81 0.95
CA ASP A 301 -12.93 -18.96 0.05
C ASP A 301 -12.78 -18.61 -1.43
N SER A 302 -12.80 -17.35 -1.80
CA SER A 302 -12.95 -17.03 -3.20
C SER A 302 -12.01 -15.96 -3.70
N GLY A 303 -11.25 -16.30 -4.69
CA GLY A 303 -10.70 -15.36 -5.61
C GLY A 303 -9.28 -14.89 -5.30
N TYR A 304 -8.52 -15.08 -6.28
CA TYR A 304 -7.24 -14.42 -6.50
C TYR A 304 -7.24 -13.89 -7.92
N LYS A 305 -6.37 -12.95 -8.19
CA LYS A 305 -6.16 -12.44 -9.55
C LYS A 305 -4.69 -12.31 -9.87
N LEU A 306 -4.40 -12.46 -11.16
CA LEU A 306 -3.08 -12.15 -11.69
C LEU A 306 -2.85 -10.64 -11.63
N ASP A 307 -1.83 -10.21 -10.88
CA ASP A 307 -1.47 -8.78 -10.74
C ASP A 307 -0.32 -8.39 -11.68
N GLU A 308 0.70 -9.23 -11.79
CA GLU A 308 1.80 -9.10 -12.76
C GLU A 308 2.00 -10.41 -13.52
N GLY A 309 2.51 -10.31 -14.73
CA GLY A 309 2.69 -11.42 -15.66
C GLY A 309 1.69 -11.40 -16.80
N LYS A 310 1.85 -12.35 -17.72
CA LYS A 310 0.98 -12.51 -18.89
C LYS A 310 0.60 -13.97 -19.06
N LEU A 311 -0.68 -14.23 -19.18
CA LEU A 311 -1.15 -15.55 -19.59
C LEU A 311 -0.63 -15.89 -20.99
N PRO A 312 -0.36 -17.17 -21.28
CA PRO A 312 -0.05 -17.62 -22.63
C PRO A 312 -1.12 -17.21 -23.64
N GLU A 313 -0.73 -17.06 -24.91
CA GLU A 313 -1.65 -16.69 -25.98
C GLU A 313 -2.81 -17.69 -26.09
N GLY A 314 -4.04 -17.20 -25.96
CA GLY A 314 -5.27 -18.01 -25.99
C GLY A 314 -5.69 -18.60 -24.65
N GLU A 315 -4.89 -18.45 -23.58
CA GLU A 315 -5.27 -18.84 -22.23
C GLU A 315 -6.15 -17.76 -21.59
N THR A 316 -7.22 -18.18 -20.90
CA THR A 316 -8.20 -17.31 -20.22
C THR A 316 -8.39 -17.67 -18.76
N ASP A 317 -7.81 -18.77 -18.30
CA ASP A 317 -7.86 -19.17 -16.90
C ASP A 317 -6.88 -18.32 -16.07
N GLU A 318 -7.41 -17.44 -15.25
CA GLU A 318 -6.58 -16.63 -14.34
C GLU A 318 -5.80 -17.48 -13.34
N GLY A 319 -6.22 -18.72 -13.06
CA GLY A 319 -5.52 -19.68 -12.20
C GLY A 319 -4.38 -20.44 -12.89
N TYR A 320 -4.09 -20.17 -14.15
CA TYR A 320 -3.13 -20.93 -14.97
C TYR A 320 -1.80 -21.20 -14.25
N PHE A 321 -1.17 -20.18 -13.67
CA PHE A 321 0.13 -20.33 -13.01
C PHE A 321 0.05 -21.01 -11.64
N PHE A 322 -1.13 -21.08 -11.02
CA PHE A 322 -1.36 -21.84 -9.80
C PHE A 322 -1.72 -23.31 -10.03
N LYS A 323 -1.85 -23.71 -11.29
CA LYS A 323 -2.35 -25.05 -11.63
C LYS A 323 -1.55 -26.17 -10.97
N GLU A 324 -0.22 -26.12 -11.00
CA GLU A 324 0.63 -27.16 -10.38
C GLU A 324 0.40 -27.23 -8.87
N LEU A 325 0.31 -26.08 -8.20
CA LEU A 325 0.03 -26.00 -6.76
C LEU A 325 -1.39 -26.50 -6.44
N THR A 326 -2.37 -26.15 -7.26
CA THR A 326 -3.75 -26.60 -7.10
C THR A 326 -3.88 -28.11 -7.34
N ASP A 327 -3.24 -28.65 -8.38
CA ASP A 327 -3.21 -30.08 -8.68
C ASP A 327 -2.53 -30.87 -7.53
N PHE A 328 -1.49 -30.29 -6.90
CA PHE A 328 -0.85 -30.89 -5.72
C PHE A 328 -1.86 -31.01 -4.56
N PHE A 329 -2.60 -29.96 -4.22
CA PHE A 329 -3.60 -30.00 -3.15
C PHE A 329 -4.73 -31.01 -3.43
N TYR A 330 -5.10 -31.22 -4.69
CA TYR A 330 -6.11 -32.23 -5.06
C TYR A 330 -5.59 -33.66 -4.98
N SER A 331 -4.28 -33.86 -5.17
CA SER A 331 -3.68 -35.21 -5.20
C SER A 331 -3.13 -35.67 -3.85
N HIS A 332 -2.86 -34.76 -2.93
CA HIS A 332 -2.31 -35.02 -1.61
C HIS A 332 -3.30 -34.62 -0.52
N LYS A 333 -3.33 -35.37 0.55
CA LYS A 333 -4.21 -35.09 1.68
C LYS A 333 -3.58 -34.13 2.70
N ASP A 334 -2.27 -34.29 2.93
CA ASP A 334 -1.48 -33.56 3.91
C ASP A 334 0.01 -33.73 3.58
N LEU A 335 0.91 -33.13 4.35
CA LEU A 335 2.36 -33.25 4.23
C LEU A 335 2.99 -34.02 5.41
N SER A 336 2.24 -34.92 6.05
CA SER A 336 2.77 -35.71 7.17
C SER A 336 3.89 -36.65 6.78
N SER A 337 3.99 -37.04 5.48
CA SER A 337 5.12 -37.78 4.96
C SER A 337 6.23 -36.85 4.49
N GLN A 338 7.49 -37.22 4.75
CA GLN A 338 8.65 -36.48 4.25
C GLN A 338 8.69 -36.41 2.72
N ALA A 339 8.25 -37.46 2.03
CA ALA A 339 8.22 -37.50 0.57
C ALA A 339 7.26 -36.45 -0.02
N ASP A 340 6.07 -36.28 0.56
CA ASP A 340 5.09 -35.31 0.12
C ASP A 340 5.56 -33.88 0.46
N TYR A 341 6.19 -33.70 1.62
CA TYR A 341 6.84 -32.44 1.99
C TYR A 341 7.95 -32.06 1.00
N ASP A 342 8.83 -33.00 0.64
CA ASP A 342 9.91 -32.77 -0.32
C ASP A 342 9.38 -32.45 -1.74
N GLU A 343 8.22 -33.01 -2.12
CA GLU A 343 7.56 -32.70 -3.38
C GLU A 343 6.95 -31.29 -3.33
N PHE A 344 6.23 -30.95 -2.26
CA PHE A 344 5.64 -29.63 -2.06
C PHE A 344 6.69 -28.50 -2.02
N SER A 345 7.82 -28.74 -1.37
CA SER A 345 8.93 -27.78 -1.26
C SER A 345 9.61 -27.44 -2.59
N LYS A 346 9.30 -28.14 -3.68
CA LYS A 346 9.71 -27.77 -5.04
C LYS A 346 8.77 -26.74 -5.68
N LEU A 347 7.54 -26.64 -5.20
CA LEU A 347 6.53 -25.71 -5.71
C LEU A 347 6.51 -24.40 -4.92
N VAL A 348 6.82 -24.46 -3.63
CA VAL A 348 6.69 -23.35 -2.69
C VAL A 348 7.97 -23.20 -1.87
N ASP A 349 8.40 -21.99 -1.64
CA ASP A 349 9.44 -21.69 -0.68
C ASP A 349 8.86 -21.78 0.74
N THR A 350 9.23 -22.83 1.45
CA THR A 350 8.62 -23.15 2.75
C THR A 350 9.05 -22.18 3.84
N ASP A 351 10.24 -21.58 3.73
CA ASP A 351 10.72 -20.56 4.66
C ASP A 351 9.93 -19.26 4.46
N SER A 352 9.68 -18.86 3.22
CA SER A 352 8.85 -17.72 2.90
C SER A 352 7.40 -17.87 3.42
N VAL A 353 6.78 -19.06 3.27
CA VAL A 353 5.45 -19.33 3.84
C VAL A 353 5.50 -19.22 5.36
N ARG A 354 6.49 -19.85 6.00
CA ARG A 354 6.65 -19.82 7.45
C ARG A 354 6.74 -18.40 7.97
N ASP A 355 7.66 -17.61 7.45
CA ASP A 355 7.97 -16.27 7.95
C ASP A 355 6.84 -15.30 7.68
N TYR A 356 6.14 -15.42 6.55
CA TYR A 356 4.93 -14.65 6.26
C TYR A 356 3.85 -14.92 7.32
N PHE A 357 3.49 -16.19 7.56
CA PHE A 357 2.44 -16.51 8.53
C PHE A 357 2.86 -16.26 9.98
N LEU A 358 4.15 -16.36 10.32
CA LEU A 358 4.67 -15.94 11.62
C LEU A 358 4.36 -14.46 11.87
N ALA A 359 4.67 -13.59 10.91
CA ALA A 359 4.44 -12.16 11.03
C ALA A 359 2.92 -11.84 11.11
N GLU A 360 2.14 -12.35 10.19
CA GLU A 360 0.69 -12.12 10.14
C GLU A 360 -0.04 -12.59 11.41
N VAL A 361 0.35 -13.75 11.93
CA VAL A 361 -0.16 -14.29 13.19
C VAL A 361 0.29 -13.43 14.36
N TRP A 362 1.56 -13.02 14.39
CA TRP A 362 2.08 -12.22 15.51
C TRP A 362 1.44 -10.85 15.59
N ILE A 363 1.35 -10.10 14.47
CA ILE A 363 0.73 -8.77 14.45
C ILE A 363 -0.79 -8.81 14.62
N ASN A 364 -1.41 -9.99 14.55
CA ASN A 364 -2.85 -10.18 14.52
C ASN A 364 -3.50 -9.39 13.37
N ASN A 365 -2.97 -9.54 12.14
CA ASN A 365 -3.64 -8.98 10.97
C ASN A 365 -5.04 -9.60 10.83
N LYS A 366 -6.04 -8.79 10.53
CA LYS A 366 -7.44 -9.20 10.64
C LYS A 366 -8.31 -8.65 9.52
N TRP A 367 -9.59 -8.92 9.63
CA TRP A 367 -10.64 -8.54 8.69
C TRP A 367 -10.41 -9.15 7.31
N ASP A 368 -10.09 -8.36 6.30
CA ASP A 368 -9.96 -8.83 4.93
C ASP A 368 -8.91 -9.94 4.74
N TRP A 369 -7.92 -10.02 5.64
CA TRP A 369 -6.94 -11.09 5.65
C TRP A 369 -7.50 -12.36 6.32
N PRO A 370 -7.27 -13.56 5.79
CA PRO A 370 -6.49 -13.93 4.60
C PRO A 370 -7.30 -14.07 3.30
N GLY A 371 -8.50 -13.56 3.20
CA GLY A 371 -9.28 -13.55 1.94
C GLY A 371 -8.67 -12.61 0.90
N LYS A 372 -8.34 -11.39 1.34
CA LYS A 372 -7.53 -10.40 0.63
C LYS A 372 -6.20 -10.20 1.34
N ASN A 373 -5.46 -9.19 0.89
CA ASN A 373 -4.28 -8.69 1.56
C ASN A 373 -3.19 -9.75 1.75
N TRP A 374 -3.10 -10.69 0.81
CA TRP A 374 -1.96 -11.56 0.63
C TRP A 374 -1.47 -11.48 -0.82
N SER A 375 -0.21 -11.73 -1.04
CA SER A 375 0.38 -11.78 -2.36
C SER A 375 1.51 -12.80 -2.43
N MET A 376 1.60 -13.47 -3.59
CA MET A 376 2.65 -14.45 -3.87
C MET A 376 3.24 -14.18 -5.25
N TRP A 377 4.53 -14.43 -5.39
CA TRP A 377 5.24 -14.30 -6.66
C TRP A 377 6.14 -15.49 -6.95
N LYS A 378 6.44 -15.69 -8.22
CA LYS A 378 7.48 -16.61 -8.73
C LYS A 378 7.98 -16.15 -10.09
N VAL A 379 9.02 -16.82 -10.59
CA VAL A 379 9.43 -16.74 -12.00
C VAL A 379 8.93 -17.94 -12.77
N GLN A 380 8.58 -17.74 -14.05
CA GLN A 380 8.11 -18.83 -14.92
C GLN A 380 9.27 -19.64 -15.49
N ASN A 381 10.35 -18.98 -15.90
CA ASN A 381 11.53 -19.61 -16.48
C ASN A 381 12.64 -19.62 -15.43
N THR A 382 13.04 -20.82 -15.01
CA THR A 382 14.03 -21.00 -13.97
C THR A 382 15.45 -20.72 -14.46
N ASP A 383 16.27 -20.11 -13.59
CA ASP A 383 17.70 -19.90 -13.80
C ASP A 383 18.48 -20.38 -12.57
N SER A 384 19.20 -21.47 -12.70
CA SER A 384 19.98 -22.06 -11.59
C SER A 384 21.14 -21.18 -11.09
N SER A 385 21.45 -20.09 -11.76
CA SER A 385 22.47 -19.12 -11.31
C SER A 385 21.93 -18.08 -10.34
N ASN A 386 20.60 -18.01 -10.16
CA ASN A 386 19.92 -17.10 -9.26
C ASN A 386 18.95 -17.89 -8.37
N GLU A 387 19.15 -17.85 -7.07
CA GLU A 387 18.35 -18.59 -6.07
C GLU A 387 16.87 -18.18 -6.06
N TYR A 388 16.55 -16.94 -6.44
CA TYR A 388 15.18 -16.44 -6.56
C TYR A 388 14.51 -16.80 -7.88
N ALA A 389 15.26 -17.33 -8.85
CA ALA A 389 14.75 -17.79 -10.14
C ALA A 389 14.55 -19.31 -10.19
N ASP A 390 14.17 -19.93 -9.08
CA ASP A 390 13.98 -21.38 -8.92
C ASP A 390 12.55 -21.88 -9.25
N GLY A 391 11.63 -20.94 -9.55
CA GLY A 391 10.25 -21.24 -9.92
C GLY A 391 9.30 -21.49 -8.74
N LYS A 392 9.77 -21.33 -7.51
CA LYS A 392 8.95 -21.50 -6.31
C LYS A 392 8.12 -20.26 -6.00
N TRP A 393 6.93 -20.49 -5.45
CA TRP A 393 6.09 -19.44 -4.92
C TRP A 393 6.65 -18.89 -3.60
N ARG A 394 6.74 -17.55 -3.50
CA ARG A 394 7.17 -16.79 -2.31
C ARG A 394 6.13 -15.76 -1.93
N PHE A 395 6.01 -15.47 -0.65
CA PHE A 395 5.11 -14.44 -0.13
C PHE A 395 5.72 -13.03 -0.14
N MET A 396 4.83 -12.05 -0.15
CA MET A 396 5.13 -10.63 0.02
C MET A 396 4.23 -10.08 1.11
N PHE A 397 4.77 -9.22 1.96
CA PHE A 397 3.96 -8.48 2.94
C PHE A 397 3.19 -7.39 2.22
N TYR A 398 1.88 -7.49 2.25
CA TYR A 398 0.99 -6.64 1.49
C TYR A 398 -0.22 -6.24 2.32
N ASP A 399 -0.37 -4.91 2.57
CA ASP A 399 -1.53 -4.33 3.25
C ASP A 399 -1.73 -4.87 4.68
N VAL A 400 -0.66 -4.83 5.49
CA VAL A 400 -0.64 -5.31 6.88
C VAL A 400 -1.13 -4.25 7.88
N GLU A 401 -1.85 -3.23 7.41
CA GLU A 401 -2.26 -2.06 8.18
C GLU A 401 -3.22 -2.36 9.33
N PHE A 402 -3.86 -3.55 9.34
CA PHE A 402 -4.78 -3.96 10.41
C PHE A 402 -4.11 -4.69 11.58
N GLY A 403 -2.78 -4.80 11.56
CA GLY A 403 -2.03 -5.34 12.69
C GLY A 403 -2.17 -4.48 13.94
N GLY A 404 -2.63 -5.06 15.05
CA GLY A 404 -2.70 -4.42 16.36
C GLY A 404 -3.63 -3.21 16.50
N VAL A 405 -4.50 -2.93 15.51
CA VAL A 405 -5.30 -1.68 15.44
C VAL A 405 -6.30 -1.48 16.57
N SER A 406 -6.69 -2.51 17.29
CA SER A 406 -7.57 -2.40 18.47
C SER A 406 -6.80 -2.50 19.81
N GLY A 407 -5.51 -2.32 19.76
CA GLY A 407 -4.65 -2.23 20.93
C GLY A 407 -4.62 -3.50 21.79
N GLU A 408 -4.80 -3.36 23.09
CA GLU A 408 -4.73 -4.47 24.04
C GLU A 408 -5.71 -5.61 23.72
N GLY A 409 -6.86 -5.29 23.13
CA GLY A 409 -7.85 -6.31 22.74
C GLY A 409 -7.28 -7.27 21.69
N ASP A 410 -6.59 -6.74 20.70
CA ASP A 410 -5.95 -7.54 19.64
C ASP A 410 -4.78 -8.38 20.17
N ALA A 411 -4.07 -7.88 21.18
CA ALA A 411 -2.92 -8.59 21.76
C ALA A 411 -3.27 -9.97 22.33
N TRP A 412 -4.51 -10.20 22.72
CA TRP A 412 -4.97 -11.47 23.28
C TRP A 412 -5.65 -12.38 22.24
N THR A 413 -5.83 -11.93 21.02
CA THR A 413 -6.50 -12.69 19.97
C THR A 413 -5.61 -13.83 19.47
N ASN A 414 -6.18 -15.01 19.32
CA ASN A 414 -5.54 -16.11 18.62
C ASN A 414 -5.91 -16.05 17.13
N THR A 415 -5.02 -15.49 16.34
CA THR A 415 -5.19 -15.29 14.88
C THR A 415 -5.35 -16.61 14.10
N MET A 416 -4.87 -17.73 14.65
CA MET A 416 -5.00 -19.04 14.01
C MET A 416 -6.44 -19.55 13.97
N LYS A 417 -7.31 -19.07 14.89
CA LYS A 417 -8.68 -19.55 15.04
C LYS A 417 -9.64 -18.95 14.02
N GLU A 418 -10.79 -19.62 13.94
CA GLU A 418 -11.94 -19.11 13.20
C GLU A 418 -12.42 -17.75 13.70
N ASP A 419 -12.86 -16.92 12.79
CA ASP A 419 -13.60 -15.69 13.01
C ASP A 419 -14.55 -15.42 11.83
N ASN A 420 -15.18 -14.26 11.80
CA ASN A 420 -16.14 -13.90 10.75
C ASN A 420 -15.51 -13.82 9.34
N TYR A 421 -14.19 -13.61 9.24
CA TYR A 421 -13.47 -13.44 7.99
C TYR A 421 -12.71 -14.70 7.56
N LYS A 422 -12.45 -15.62 8.49
CA LYS A 422 -11.85 -16.95 8.25
C LYS A 422 -12.62 -18.02 9.03
N PRO A 423 -13.76 -18.47 8.49
CA PRO A 423 -14.73 -19.31 9.23
C PRO A 423 -14.22 -20.64 9.77
N LYS A 424 -13.09 -21.13 9.26
CA LYS A 424 -12.44 -22.36 9.72
C LYS A 424 -11.00 -22.14 10.21
N GLY A 425 -10.59 -20.88 10.36
CA GLY A 425 -9.23 -20.51 10.79
C GLY A 425 -8.16 -20.76 9.72
N LEU A 426 -6.90 -20.68 10.13
CA LEU A 426 -5.74 -20.82 9.22
C LEU A 426 -5.32 -22.26 8.94
N LEU A 427 -5.89 -23.25 9.63
CA LEU A 427 -5.61 -24.67 9.42
C LEU A 427 -6.67 -25.35 8.53
N ASP A 428 -7.45 -24.57 7.78
CA ASP A 428 -8.49 -25.07 6.88
C ASP A 428 -7.87 -25.70 5.61
N THR A 429 -8.04 -27.00 5.46
CA THR A 429 -7.63 -27.76 4.27
C THR A 429 -8.74 -27.91 3.24
N ASP A 430 -9.96 -27.43 3.52
CA ASP A 430 -11.10 -27.49 2.60
C ASP A 430 -11.30 -26.20 1.81
N THR A 431 -10.55 -25.14 2.12
CA THR A 431 -10.60 -23.87 1.40
C THR A 431 -10.06 -23.97 -0.02
N LYS A 432 -10.38 -23.00 -0.87
CA LYS A 432 -9.77 -22.82 -2.20
C LYS A 432 -8.69 -21.72 -2.20
N ASN A 433 -8.44 -21.12 -1.07
CA ASN A 433 -7.42 -20.06 -0.93
C ASN A 433 -6.01 -20.69 -0.94
N PRO A 434 -5.18 -20.46 -1.97
CA PRO A 434 -3.88 -21.12 -2.08
C PRO A 434 -2.90 -20.68 -0.99
N ALA A 435 -3.04 -19.47 -0.45
CA ALA A 435 -2.20 -19.00 0.64
C ALA A 435 -2.48 -19.78 1.92
N VAL A 436 -3.76 -19.90 2.31
CA VAL A 436 -4.16 -20.67 3.49
C VAL A 436 -3.87 -22.16 3.32
N LEU A 437 -4.15 -22.73 2.13
CA LEU A 437 -3.84 -24.14 1.85
C LEU A 437 -2.35 -24.44 2.00
N SER A 438 -1.48 -23.57 1.45
CA SER A 438 -0.03 -23.75 1.56
C SER A 438 0.40 -23.82 3.03
N PHE A 439 -0.10 -22.93 3.86
CA PHE A 439 0.21 -22.94 5.28
C PHE A 439 -0.41 -24.14 6.02
N ALA A 440 -1.69 -24.43 5.81
CA ALA A 440 -2.39 -25.53 6.47
C ALA A 440 -1.75 -26.89 6.15
N TYR A 441 -1.33 -27.10 4.89
CA TYR A 441 -0.62 -28.31 4.48
C TYR A 441 0.74 -28.41 5.15
N LEU A 442 1.55 -27.33 5.17
CA LEU A 442 2.84 -27.31 5.87
C LEU A 442 2.69 -27.60 7.36
N MET A 443 1.66 -27.05 8.01
CA MET A 443 1.40 -27.30 9.43
C MET A 443 1.04 -28.76 9.73
N SER A 444 0.62 -29.56 8.75
CA SER A 444 0.42 -31.00 8.94
C SER A 444 1.74 -31.79 9.06
N ASN A 445 2.86 -31.22 8.60
CA ASN A 445 4.20 -31.76 8.82
C ASN A 445 4.68 -31.43 10.24
N GLU A 446 5.10 -32.43 11.00
CA GLU A 446 5.47 -32.28 12.41
C GLU A 446 6.71 -31.39 12.57
N ASP A 447 7.73 -31.57 11.73
CA ASP A 447 8.98 -30.82 11.82
C ASP A 447 8.76 -29.34 11.47
N PHE A 448 8.00 -29.06 10.40
CA PHE A 448 7.63 -27.69 10.04
C PHE A 448 6.80 -27.03 11.14
N ARG A 449 5.81 -27.72 11.68
CA ARG A 449 4.95 -27.20 12.76
C ARG A 449 5.73 -26.88 14.01
N ASN A 450 6.68 -27.75 14.38
CA ASN A 450 7.56 -27.51 15.53
C ASN A 450 8.46 -26.29 15.29
N ASP A 451 9.07 -26.15 14.11
CA ASP A 451 9.89 -24.98 13.75
C ASP A 451 9.03 -23.69 13.75
N PHE A 452 7.83 -23.72 13.17
CA PHE A 452 6.90 -22.59 13.22
C PHE A 452 6.57 -22.17 14.66
N ASN A 453 6.20 -23.10 15.51
CA ASN A 453 5.86 -22.83 16.91
C ASN A 453 7.05 -22.28 17.71
N ASP A 454 8.23 -22.86 17.53
CA ASP A 454 9.45 -22.41 18.20
C ASP A 454 9.85 -20.99 17.76
N ARG A 455 9.69 -20.67 16.48
CA ARG A 455 9.97 -19.34 15.94
C ARG A 455 8.92 -18.33 16.39
N LEU A 456 7.63 -18.71 16.43
CA LEU A 456 6.58 -17.82 16.91
C LEU A 456 6.83 -17.36 18.35
N LEU A 457 7.29 -18.27 19.22
CA LEU A 457 7.72 -17.91 20.58
C LEU A 457 8.91 -16.94 20.60
N LYS A 458 9.84 -17.07 19.65
CA LYS A 458 11.04 -16.24 19.57
C LYS A 458 10.83 -14.91 18.83
N MET A 459 9.71 -14.71 18.15
CA MET A 459 9.44 -13.44 17.45
C MET A 459 9.49 -12.25 18.40
N SER A 460 9.06 -12.43 19.65
CA SER A 460 9.13 -11.39 20.69
C SER A 460 10.55 -11.15 21.27
N GLU A 461 11.53 -11.98 20.92
CA GLU A 461 12.94 -11.82 21.29
C GLU A 461 13.81 -11.33 20.10
N GLY A 462 13.24 -11.28 18.89
CA GLY A 462 13.90 -10.94 17.63
C GLY A 462 13.17 -9.88 16.84
N THR A 463 12.46 -10.27 15.79
CA THR A 463 11.78 -9.37 14.83
C THR A 463 10.87 -8.36 15.52
N PHE A 464 10.05 -8.84 16.47
CA PHE A 464 9.12 -8.01 17.24
C PHE A 464 9.56 -7.90 18.72
N GLU A 465 10.87 -7.83 18.96
CA GLU A 465 11.38 -7.54 20.29
C GLU A 465 10.78 -6.21 20.78
N LYS A 466 10.30 -6.23 22.01
CA LYS A 466 9.42 -5.18 22.53
C LYS A 466 10.04 -3.79 22.49
N GLU A 467 11.29 -3.65 22.97
CA GLU A 467 11.95 -2.34 23.02
C GLU A 467 12.28 -1.87 21.61
N LYS A 468 12.80 -2.75 20.75
CA LYS A 468 13.02 -2.48 19.31
C LYS A 468 11.74 -1.99 18.61
N ALA A 469 10.63 -2.66 18.84
CA ALA A 469 9.35 -2.30 18.22
C ALA A 469 8.80 -0.96 18.76
N LEU A 470 8.92 -0.71 20.06
CA LEU A 470 8.49 0.56 20.66
C LEU A 470 9.39 1.74 20.27
N ASP A 471 10.71 1.54 20.16
CA ASP A 471 11.64 2.56 19.68
C ASP A 471 11.35 2.91 18.22
N ARG A 472 11.09 1.89 17.39
CA ARG A 472 10.68 2.10 16.00
C ARG A 472 9.36 2.86 15.88
N LEU A 473 8.38 2.54 16.75
CA LEU A 473 7.12 3.29 16.79
C LEU A 473 7.33 4.76 17.18
N ALA A 474 8.16 5.01 18.19
CA ALA A 474 8.49 6.37 18.63
C ALA A 474 9.20 7.17 17.53
N GLU A 475 10.06 6.53 16.73
CA GLU A 475 10.69 7.14 15.54
C GLU A 475 9.61 7.57 14.53
N PHE A 476 8.68 6.69 14.15
CA PHE A 476 7.58 7.03 13.25
C PHE A 476 6.70 8.16 13.80
N GLU A 477 6.33 8.09 15.08
CA GLU A 477 5.57 9.16 15.74
C GLU A 477 6.29 10.52 15.64
N SER A 478 7.59 10.54 15.94
CA SER A 478 8.40 11.76 15.92
C SER A 478 8.48 12.39 14.52
N ILE A 479 8.51 11.58 13.47
CA ILE A 479 8.58 12.05 12.08
C ILE A 479 7.21 12.51 11.58
N TYR A 480 6.15 11.76 11.88
CA TYR A 480 4.83 11.99 11.29
C TYR A 480 3.99 13.02 12.06
N SER A 481 4.07 13.05 13.41
CA SER A 481 3.20 13.89 14.22
C SER A 481 3.32 15.40 13.92
N PRO A 482 4.50 15.98 13.68
CA PRO A 482 4.63 17.38 13.35
C PRO A 482 3.95 17.78 12.03
N LEU A 483 3.73 16.81 11.13
CA LEU A 483 3.11 17.02 9.81
C LEU A 483 1.58 16.90 9.84
N TYR A 484 0.99 16.39 10.93
CA TYR A 484 -0.45 16.16 11.02
C TYR A 484 -1.28 17.45 11.07
N GLU A 485 -0.74 18.55 11.59
CA GLU A 485 -1.49 19.81 11.67
C GLU A 485 -1.97 20.27 10.28
N GLN A 486 -1.06 20.34 9.31
CA GLN A 486 -1.40 20.72 7.93
C GLN A 486 -2.26 19.66 7.25
N PHE A 487 -2.02 18.40 7.55
CA PHE A 487 -2.79 17.30 6.99
C PHE A 487 -4.27 17.38 7.39
N PHE A 488 -4.56 17.54 8.67
CA PHE A 488 -5.95 17.66 9.15
C PHE A 488 -6.57 19.03 8.84
N ALA A 489 -5.77 20.09 8.63
CA ALA A 489 -6.28 21.34 8.07
C ALA A 489 -6.80 21.16 6.63
N ARG A 490 -6.14 20.31 5.83
CA ARG A 490 -6.59 19.93 4.48
C ARG A 490 -7.85 19.08 4.51
N TYR A 491 -7.97 18.16 5.45
CA TYR A 491 -9.06 17.18 5.55
C TYR A 491 -9.84 17.36 6.86
N PRO A 492 -10.50 18.51 7.05
CA PRO A 492 -11.26 18.76 8.28
C PRO A 492 -12.40 17.73 8.41
N GLU A 493 -12.78 17.46 9.65
CA GLU A 493 -13.85 16.48 9.99
C GLU A 493 -13.53 15.01 9.65
N THR A 494 -12.28 14.69 9.27
CA THR A 494 -11.86 13.29 9.07
C THR A 494 -11.17 12.69 10.29
N GLY A 495 -10.63 13.54 11.16
CA GLY A 495 -9.87 13.19 12.36
C GLY A 495 -9.04 14.38 12.84
N SER A 496 -8.12 14.11 13.73
CA SER A 496 -7.18 15.07 14.29
C SER A 496 -5.82 14.42 14.56
N ALA A 497 -4.79 15.24 14.79
CA ALA A 497 -3.48 14.74 15.21
C ALA A 497 -3.57 13.95 16.54
N ASP A 498 -4.40 14.42 17.46
CA ASP A 498 -4.63 13.75 18.75
C ASP A 498 -5.28 12.36 18.54
N GLU A 499 -6.29 12.27 17.70
CA GLU A 499 -6.93 10.98 17.38
C GLU A 499 -5.99 10.02 16.63
N ALA A 500 -5.12 10.53 15.76
CA ALA A 500 -4.13 9.71 15.07
C ALA A 500 -3.09 9.12 16.02
N LEU A 501 -2.72 9.83 17.07
CA LEU A 501 -1.74 9.40 18.06
C LEU A 501 -2.39 8.65 19.23
N HIS A 502 -3.53 9.12 19.74
CA HIS A 502 -4.12 8.72 21.02
C HIS A 502 -5.56 8.19 20.92
N GLY A 503 -6.10 8.03 19.73
CA GLY A 503 -7.46 7.50 19.53
C GLY A 503 -7.62 6.03 19.91
N ASP A 504 -8.86 5.58 20.01
CA ASP A 504 -9.20 4.21 20.43
C ASP A 504 -9.09 3.16 19.30
N TYR A 505 -8.73 3.59 18.08
CA TYR A 505 -8.64 2.72 16.91
C TYR A 505 -7.52 3.17 15.97
N ALA A 506 -6.69 2.21 15.55
CA ALA A 506 -5.59 2.37 14.60
C ALA A 506 -4.68 3.58 14.88
N SER A 507 -4.58 3.99 16.14
CA SER A 507 -3.69 5.05 16.63
C SER A 507 -2.32 4.48 17.02
N SER A 508 -1.36 5.37 17.23
CA SER A 508 -0.06 4.98 17.78
C SER A 508 -0.18 4.33 19.16
N ASP A 509 -1.09 4.83 20.01
CA ASP A 509 -1.32 4.24 21.33
C ASP A 509 -1.93 2.84 21.26
N CYS A 510 -2.76 2.55 20.24
CA CYS A 510 -3.24 1.19 19.98
C CYS A 510 -2.08 0.25 19.65
N ILE A 511 -1.20 0.61 18.73
CA ILE A 511 -0.02 -0.19 18.39
C ILE A 511 0.86 -0.40 19.64
N ARG A 512 1.10 0.64 20.41
CA ARG A 512 1.86 0.60 21.67
C ARG A 512 1.23 -0.34 22.69
N ALA A 513 -0.07 -0.26 22.89
CA ALA A 513 -0.81 -1.12 23.81
C ALA A 513 -0.75 -2.59 23.37
N PHE A 514 -0.87 -2.85 22.08
CA PHE A 514 -0.72 -4.18 21.48
C PHE A 514 0.68 -4.75 21.77
N ILE A 515 1.75 -4.07 21.40
CA ILE A 515 3.15 -4.52 21.60
C ILE A 515 3.42 -4.83 23.07
N ASN A 516 2.92 -3.98 23.98
CA ASN A 516 3.12 -4.16 25.43
C ASN A 516 2.53 -5.45 26.01
N LYS A 517 1.64 -6.13 25.28
CA LYS A 517 0.89 -7.29 25.79
C LYS A 517 1.05 -8.54 24.92
N ARG A 518 1.41 -8.40 23.64
CA ARG A 518 1.35 -9.49 22.66
C ARG A 518 2.20 -10.70 23.04
N ASP A 519 3.40 -10.48 23.56
CA ASP A 519 4.32 -11.52 24.01
C ASP A 519 3.66 -12.53 24.98
N LYS A 520 2.75 -12.05 25.83
CA LYS A 520 2.07 -12.86 26.84
C LYS A 520 1.03 -13.83 26.28
N SER A 521 0.53 -13.57 25.09
CA SER A 521 -0.50 -14.40 24.46
C SER A 521 0.08 -15.46 23.52
N ILE A 522 1.32 -15.32 23.06
CA ILE A 522 1.92 -16.18 22.05
C ILE A 522 1.97 -17.65 22.50
N GLN A 523 2.34 -17.93 23.77
CA GLN A 523 2.34 -19.30 24.29
C GLN A 523 0.95 -19.97 24.15
N SER A 524 -0.11 -19.23 24.38
CA SER A 524 -1.48 -19.78 24.26
C SER A 524 -1.86 -20.08 22.81
N ILE A 525 -1.29 -19.37 21.85
CA ILE A 525 -1.45 -19.65 20.40
C ILE A 525 -0.75 -20.96 20.05
N VAL A 526 0.49 -21.13 20.51
CA VAL A 526 1.27 -22.35 20.29
C VAL A 526 0.60 -23.56 20.94
N ASP A 527 0.13 -23.43 22.21
CA ASP A 527 -0.57 -24.50 22.92
C ASP A 527 -1.85 -24.93 22.18
N TRP A 528 -2.61 -23.93 21.70
CA TRP A 528 -3.80 -24.20 20.89
C TRP A 528 -3.43 -24.90 19.57
N THR A 529 -2.43 -24.39 18.84
CA THR A 529 -1.98 -24.97 17.59
C THR A 529 -1.60 -26.45 17.76
N ASN A 530 -0.80 -26.77 18.79
CA ASN A 530 -0.42 -28.16 19.09
C ASN A 530 -1.62 -29.05 19.43
N SER A 531 -2.69 -28.48 19.98
CA SER A 531 -3.91 -29.24 20.32
C SER A 531 -4.77 -29.64 19.11
N GLN A 532 -4.44 -29.13 17.89
CA GLN A 532 -5.19 -29.43 16.67
C GLN A 532 -4.66 -30.66 15.94
N PHE A 533 -3.47 -31.12 16.28
CA PHE A 533 -2.77 -32.28 15.74
C PHE A 533 -2.55 -33.36 16.80
#